data_37cd10228954ac040ca63d9bd3cfaaa7
#
_entry.id   37cd10228954ac040ca63d9bd3cfaaa7
#
_cell.length_a   1.000
_cell.length_b   1.000
_cell.length_c   1.000
_cell.angle_alpha   90.00
_cell.angle_beta   90.00
_cell.angle_gamma   90.00
#
_symmetry.space_group_name_H-M   'P 1'
#
loop_
_entity.id
_entity.type
_entity.pdbx_description
1 polymer ?
#
loop_
_entity_poly.entity_id
_entity_poly.type
_entity_poly.pdbx_seq_one_letter_code
_entity_poly.pdbx_strand_id
1 'polypeptide(L)'
;MATEARVSFIDQLRKKLSSEITVDQMTKVLALVSDVMMHFDINEIPESDLGGDDLLKQYVAALNVQSRSQKTIDRYVYEIERMIKAVGVPCGRITVHHLRSYLAKEKERGINDSTLEGTRQIFSAFFNWLQRESLIERNPVANLGPIKCAKKRKQIYSETDI
;
A
#
# COMPACT_ATOMS: atom_id res chain seq x y z
N MET A 1 10.33 2.35 25.00
CA MET A 1 9.90 2.31 23.59
C MET A 1 8.65 3.16 23.32
N ALA A 2 7.45 2.86 23.86
CA ALA A 2 6.26 3.72 23.66
C ALA A 2 6.41 5.16 24.14
N THR A 3 7.19 5.39 25.21
CA THR A 3 7.47 6.72 25.76
C THR A 3 8.36 7.54 24.84
N GLU A 4 9.36 6.93 24.21
CA GLU A 4 10.29 7.60 23.28
C GLU A 4 9.57 8.04 22.01
N ALA A 5 8.72 7.19 21.44
CA ALA A 5 7.94 7.52 20.25
C ALA A 5 6.99 8.71 20.50
N ARG A 6 6.39 8.80 21.68
CA ARG A 6 5.55 9.95 22.05
C ARG A 6 6.35 11.25 22.18
N VAL A 7 7.54 11.20 22.80
CA VAL A 7 8.43 12.37 22.91
C VAL A 7 8.86 12.84 21.53
N SER A 8 9.32 11.94 20.67
CA SER A 8 9.71 12.24 19.30
C SER A 8 8.56 12.89 18.51
N PHE A 9 7.35 12.35 18.63
CA PHE A 9 6.17 12.94 17.98
C PHE A 9 5.89 14.37 18.44
N ILE A 10 5.92 14.62 19.75
CA ILE A 10 5.71 15.97 20.32
C ILE A 10 6.76 16.95 19.84
N ASP A 11 8.03 16.54 19.76
CA ASP A 11 9.12 17.41 19.30
C ASP A 11 9.01 17.72 17.79
N GLN A 12 8.62 16.73 16.98
CA GLN A 12 8.35 16.96 15.57
C GLN A 12 7.15 17.90 15.36
N LEU A 13 6.07 17.71 16.13
CA LEU A 13 4.89 18.58 16.07
C LEU A 13 5.26 20.02 16.45
N ARG A 14 6.02 20.19 17.54
CA ARG A 14 6.53 21.51 17.99
C ARG A 14 7.34 22.18 16.88
N LYS A 15 8.27 21.45 16.26
CA LYS A 15 9.12 21.96 15.19
C LYS A 15 8.30 22.41 13.96
N LYS A 16 7.29 21.64 13.58
CA LYS A 16 6.42 21.97 12.42
C LYS A 16 5.51 23.15 12.70
N LEU A 17 5.00 23.30 13.92
CA LEU A 17 4.08 24.37 14.27
C LEU A 17 4.76 25.67 14.69
N SER A 18 6.07 25.65 14.95
CA SER A 18 6.82 26.82 15.48
C SER A 18 6.76 28.06 14.60
N SER A 19 6.53 27.90 13.28
CA SER A 19 6.37 29.00 12.33
C SER A 19 4.91 29.44 12.13
N GLU A 20 3.94 28.68 12.63
CA GLU A 20 2.53 28.85 12.29
C GLU A 20 1.68 29.41 13.44
N ILE A 21 2.12 29.19 14.69
CA ILE A 21 1.32 29.54 15.88
C ILE A 21 2.15 30.22 16.98
N THR A 22 1.49 30.97 17.85
CA THR A 22 2.11 31.64 18.98
C THR A 22 2.49 30.64 20.10
N VAL A 23 3.39 31.05 21.01
CA VAL A 23 3.85 30.22 22.13
C VAL A 23 2.69 29.73 23.01
N ASP A 24 1.71 30.62 23.30
CA ASP A 24 0.53 30.26 24.09
C ASP A 24 -0.37 29.24 23.38
N GLN A 25 -0.55 29.40 22.10
CA GLN A 25 -1.30 28.44 21.26
C GLN A 25 -0.56 27.09 21.21
N MET A 26 0.77 27.12 21.05
CA MET A 26 1.62 25.95 21.07
C MET A 26 1.43 25.12 22.35
N THR A 27 1.49 25.80 23.50
CA THR A 27 1.33 25.15 24.83
C THR A 27 -0.03 24.47 24.93
N LYS A 28 -1.10 25.14 24.51
CA LYS A 28 -2.47 24.56 24.52
C LYS A 28 -2.60 23.35 23.57
N VAL A 29 -2.07 23.47 22.35
CA VAL A 29 -2.12 22.37 21.37
C VAL A 29 -1.35 21.17 21.88
N LEU A 30 -0.13 21.36 22.40
CA LEU A 30 0.68 20.25 22.90
C LEU A 30 0.05 19.58 24.14
N ALA A 31 -0.61 20.34 25.02
CA ALA A 31 -1.33 19.78 26.17
C ALA A 31 -2.50 18.89 25.71
N LEU A 32 -3.33 19.38 24.78
CA LEU A 32 -4.46 18.61 24.22
C LEU A 32 -3.99 17.35 23.48
N VAL A 33 -2.95 17.48 22.66
CA VAL A 33 -2.38 16.33 21.93
C VAL A 33 -1.82 15.30 22.90
N SER A 34 -1.09 15.73 23.94
CA SER A 34 -0.53 14.84 24.96
C SER A 34 -1.62 14.06 25.70
N ASP A 35 -2.73 14.72 26.06
CA ASP A 35 -3.86 14.09 26.72
C ASP A 35 -4.50 13.01 25.83
N VAL A 36 -4.79 13.36 24.58
CA VAL A 36 -5.33 12.39 23.61
C VAL A 36 -4.38 11.21 23.39
N MET A 37 -3.06 11.46 23.26
CA MET A 37 -2.05 10.42 23.05
C MET A 37 -1.94 9.41 24.20
N MET A 38 -2.40 9.73 25.40
CA MET A 38 -2.43 8.78 26.54
C MET A 38 -3.34 7.57 26.27
N HIS A 39 -4.33 7.72 25.39
CA HIS A 39 -5.29 6.67 25.04
C HIS A 39 -4.87 5.85 23.81
N PHE A 40 -3.70 6.14 23.20
CA PHE A 40 -3.22 5.46 22.00
C PHE A 40 -1.85 4.83 22.24
N ASP A 41 -1.62 3.67 21.63
CA ASP A 41 -0.29 3.08 21.53
C ASP A 41 0.42 3.62 20.28
N ILE A 42 1.38 4.53 20.49
CA ILE A 42 2.09 5.23 19.43
C ILE A 42 3.48 4.62 19.31
N ASN A 43 3.75 4.04 18.15
CA ASN A 43 5.06 3.52 17.79
C ASN A 43 5.67 4.37 16.68
N GLU A 44 6.96 4.69 16.77
CA GLU A 44 7.70 5.29 15.66
C GLU A 44 7.71 4.35 14.47
N ILE A 45 7.45 4.91 13.28
CA ILE A 45 7.74 4.23 12.03
C ILE A 45 9.25 4.37 11.85
N PRO A 46 10.02 3.26 11.80
CA PRO A 46 11.45 3.38 11.50
C PRO A 46 11.64 4.19 10.21
N GLU A 47 12.58 5.14 10.21
CA GLU A 47 12.95 5.90 9.00
C GLU A 47 13.44 4.98 7.86
N SER A 48 13.77 3.72 8.19
CA SER A 48 14.12 2.65 7.25
C SER A 48 12.92 2.05 6.49
N ASP A 49 11.70 2.49 6.73
CA ASP A 49 10.59 2.15 5.83
C ASP A 49 10.87 2.86 4.50
N LEU A 50 11.64 2.15 3.65
CA LEU A 50 11.90 2.53 2.27
C LEU A 50 10.60 3.04 1.68
N GLY A 51 10.58 4.28 1.21
CA GLY A 51 9.39 4.86 0.60
C GLY A 51 8.87 3.93 -0.49
N GLY A 52 7.57 3.92 -0.71
CA GLY A 52 6.96 3.04 -1.72
C GLY A 52 7.65 3.12 -3.08
N ASP A 53 8.18 4.31 -3.44
CA ASP A 53 8.93 4.53 -4.68
C ASP A 53 10.28 3.79 -4.71
N ASP A 54 11.00 3.69 -3.59
CA ASP A 54 12.29 3.00 -3.53
C ASP A 54 12.10 1.47 -3.53
N LEU A 55 11.07 0.96 -2.86
CA LEU A 55 10.69 -0.44 -2.93
C LEU A 55 10.27 -0.84 -4.35
N LEU A 56 9.56 0.04 -5.04
CA LEU A 56 9.14 -0.20 -6.42
C LEU A 56 10.33 -0.23 -7.38
N LYS A 57 11.31 0.66 -7.23
CA LYS A 57 12.57 0.63 -8.02
C LYS A 57 13.32 -0.68 -7.82
N GLN A 58 13.45 -1.15 -6.58
CA GLN A 58 14.10 -2.44 -6.28
C GLN A 58 13.31 -3.61 -6.90
N TYR A 59 11.98 -3.57 -6.82
CA TYR A 59 11.15 -4.60 -7.45
C TYR A 59 11.30 -4.62 -8.98
N VAL A 60 11.33 -3.46 -9.63
CA VAL A 60 11.59 -3.34 -11.08
C VAL A 60 12.95 -3.94 -11.44
N ALA A 61 14.00 -3.68 -10.66
CA ALA A 61 15.30 -4.29 -10.87
C ALA A 61 15.23 -5.83 -10.78
N ALA A 62 14.50 -6.37 -9.80
CA ALA A 62 14.28 -7.81 -9.67
C ALA A 62 13.52 -8.40 -10.86
N LEU A 63 12.49 -7.72 -11.37
CA LEU A 63 11.73 -8.15 -12.56
C LEU A 63 12.60 -8.15 -13.82
N ASN A 64 13.49 -7.17 -13.98
CA ASN A 64 14.46 -7.13 -15.09
C ASN A 64 15.42 -8.32 -15.06
N VAL A 65 15.96 -8.67 -13.88
CA VAL A 65 16.80 -9.86 -13.70
C VAL A 65 16.04 -11.14 -14.08
N GLN A 66 14.72 -11.21 -13.83
CA GLN A 66 13.87 -12.32 -14.23
C GLN A 66 13.50 -12.31 -15.72
N SER A 67 14.05 -11.41 -16.52
CA SER A 67 13.79 -11.29 -17.98
C SER A 67 12.30 -11.10 -18.31
N ARG A 68 11.56 -10.40 -17.46
CA ARG A 68 10.16 -10.04 -17.76
C ARG A 68 10.10 -9.02 -18.87
N SER A 69 9.08 -9.13 -19.75
CA SER A 69 8.90 -8.15 -20.82
C SER A 69 8.62 -6.75 -20.26
N GLN A 70 9.10 -5.72 -20.96
CA GLN A 70 8.89 -4.32 -20.56
C GLN A 70 7.40 -4.01 -20.37
N LYS A 71 6.53 -4.46 -21.26
CA LYS A 71 5.07 -4.31 -21.13
C LYS A 71 4.50 -4.90 -19.84
N THR A 72 5.07 -6.01 -19.36
CA THR A 72 4.67 -6.63 -18.09
C THR A 72 5.13 -5.77 -16.91
N ILE A 73 6.37 -5.28 -16.96
CA ILE A 73 6.95 -4.42 -15.94
C ILE A 73 6.14 -3.13 -15.82
N ASP A 74 5.84 -2.45 -16.94
CA ASP A 74 5.07 -1.20 -16.97
C ASP A 74 3.69 -1.38 -16.34
N ARG A 75 3.02 -2.50 -16.64
CA ARG A 75 1.73 -2.82 -16.04
C ARG A 75 1.84 -3.04 -14.52
N TYR A 76 2.88 -3.73 -14.05
CA TYR A 76 3.10 -3.99 -12.63
C TYR A 76 3.37 -2.68 -11.89
N VAL A 77 4.26 -1.84 -12.44
CA VAL A 77 4.57 -0.52 -11.89
C VAL A 77 3.29 0.32 -11.77
N TYR A 78 2.53 0.43 -12.85
CA TYR A 78 1.30 1.21 -12.89
C TYR A 78 0.28 0.79 -11.81
N GLU A 79 0.01 -0.51 -11.69
CA GLU A 79 -0.97 -1.03 -10.73
C GLU A 79 -0.49 -0.86 -9.27
N ILE A 80 0.80 -1.07 -9.02
CA ILE A 80 1.39 -0.93 -7.67
C ILE A 80 1.41 0.54 -7.25
N GLU A 81 1.84 1.46 -8.12
CA GLU A 81 1.83 2.90 -7.83
C GLU A 81 0.42 3.42 -7.51
N ARG A 82 -0.56 3.01 -8.30
CA ARG A 82 -1.96 3.39 -8.06
C ARG A 82 -2.43 2.92 -6.70
N MET A 83 -2.11 1.70 -6.32
CA MET A 83 -2.46 1.13 -5.03
C MET A 83 -1.77 1.89 -3.90
N ILE A 84 -0.45 2.12 -3.97
CA ILE A 84 0.32 2.86 -2.95
C ILE A 84 -0.25 4.26 -2.75
N LYS A 85 -0.51 5.00 -3.83
CA LYS A 85 -1.09 6.35 -3.78
C LYS A 85 -2.50 6.35 -3.18
N ALA A 86 -3.33 5.37 -3.53
CA ALA A 86 -4.71 5.30 -3.05
C ALA A 86 -4.81 4.87 -1.58
N VAL A 87 -3.91 4.01 -1.12
CA VAL A 87 -3.88 3.54 0.27
C VAL A 87 -3.22 4.58 1.19
N GLY A 88 -2.17 5.26 0.73
CA GLY A 88 -1.55 6.38 1.43
C GLY A 88 -0.81 6.02 2.72
N VAL A 89 -0.46 4.73 2.91
CA VAL A 89 0.35 4.28 4.05
C VAL A 89 1.60 3.55 3.55
N PRO A 90 2.69 3.52 4.33
CA PRO A 90 3.91 2.78 3.97
C PRO A 90 3.62 1.32 3.64
N CYS A 91 4.36 0.74 2.70
CA CYS A 91 4.14 -0.64 2.22
C CYS A 91 4.15 -1.67 3.34
N GLY A 92 5.02 -1.53 4.34
CA GLY A 92 5.09 -2.41 5.51
C GLY A 92 3.85 -2.38 6.41
N ARG A 93 3.01 -1.34 6.28
CA ARG A 93 1.78 -1.16 7.05
C ARG A 93 0.51 -1.42 6.26
N ILE A 94 0.62 -1.78 4.99
CA ILE A 94 -0.54 -2.16 4.19
C ILE A 94 -1.11 -3.47 4.73
N THR A 95 -2.40 -3.44 5.04
CA THR A 95 -3.14 -4.60 5.55
C THR A 95 -4.05 -5.19 4.48
N VAL A 96 -4.54 -6.39 4.71
CA VAL A 96 -5.55 -7.02 3.84
C VAL A 96 -6.81 -6.14 3.71
N HIS A 97 -7.16 -5.40 4.77
CA HIS A 97 -8.30 -4.49 4.76
C HIS A 97 -8.09 -3.33 3.77
N HIS A 98 -6.91 -2.73 3.75
CA HIS A 98 -6.56 -1.69 2.78
C HIS A 98 -6.71 -2.18 1.34
N LEU A 99 -6.20 -3.39 1.04
CA LEU A 99 -6.29 -3.98 -0.29
C LEU A 99 -7.73 -4.32 -0.69
N ARG A 100 -8.54 -4.86 0.24
CA ARG A 100 -9.97 -5.11 0.00
C ARG A 100 -10.73 -3.83 -0.29
N SER A 101 -10.50 -2.77 0.49
CA SER A 101 -11.13 -1.47 0.28
C SER A 101 -10.73 -0.86 -1.06
N TYR A 102 -9.46 -0.97 -1.45
CA TYR A 102 -8.99 -0.52 -2.76
C TYR A 102 -9.70 -1.27 -3.90
N LEU A 103 -9.70 -2.60 -3.88
CA LEU A 103 -10.35 -3.42 -4.91
C LEU A 103 -11.86 -3.20 -4.97
N ALA A 104 -12.52 -2.99 -3.83
CA ALA A 104 -13.95 -2.67 -3.78
C ALA A 104 -14.24 -1.33 -4.49
N LYS A 105 -13.45 -0.29 -4.22
CA LYS A 105 -13.56 1.01 -4.91
C LYS A 105 -13.32 0.90 -6.42
N GLU A 106 -12.34 0.11 -6.86
CA GLU A 106 -12.11 -0.12 -8.28
C GLU A 106 -13.29 -0.87 -8.94
N LYS A 107 -13.93 -1.79 -8.22
CA LYS A 107 -15.15 -2.47 -8.67
C LYS A 107 -16.32 -1.49 -8.81
N GLU A 108 -16.53 -0.61 -7.84
CA GLU A 108 -17.54 0.45 -7.89
C GLU A 108 -17.32 1.41 -9.08
N ARG A 109 -16.08 1.62 -9.49
CA ARG A 109 -15.71 2.38 -10.70
C ARG A 109 -16.00 1.63 -12.01
N GLY A 110 -16.51 0.43 -11.95
CA GLY A 110 -16.89 -0.36 -13.12
C GLY A 110 -15.77 -1.26 -13.67
N ILE A 111 -14.68 -1.46 -12.95
CA ILE A 111 -13.64 -2.41 -13.36
C ILE A 111 -14.19 -3.83 -13.24
N ASN A 112 -14.05 -4.63 -14.30
CA ASN A 112 -14.59 -5.99 -14.33
C ASN A 112 -13.77 -6.96 -13.45
N ASP A 113 -14.41 -8.04 -13.00
CA ASP A 113 -13.83 -9.00 -12.07
C ASP A 113 -12.55 -9.67 -12.61
N SER A 114 -12.44 -9.89 -13.92
CA SER A 114 -11.23 -10.46 -14.54
C SER A 114 -10.03 -9.51 -14.45
N THR A 115 -10.25 -8.21 -14.64
CA THR A 115 -9.21 -7.19 -14.50
C THR A 115 -8.80 -7.06 -13.03
N LEU A 116 -9.77 -7.03 -12.10
CA LEU A 116 -9.51 -6.97 -10.66
C LEU A 116 -8.71 -8.19 -10.19
N GLU A 117 -9.02 -9.39 -10.69
CA GLU A 117 -8.23 -10.59 -10.39
C GLU A 117 -6.79 -10.45 -10.90
N GLY A 118 -6.60 -9.92 -12.12
CA GLY A 118 -5.26 -9.61 -12.63
C GLY A 118 -4.50 -8.63 -11.74
N THR A 119 -5.15 -7.56 -11.27
CA THR A 119 -4.57 -6.59 -10.33
C THR A 119 -4.22 -7.24 -8.99
N ARG A 120 -5.12 -8.08 -8.45
CA ARG A 120 -4.85 -8.85 -7.23
C ARG A 120 -3.61 -9.75 -7.38
N GLN A 121 -3.44 -10.39 -8.54
CA GLN A 121 -2.26 -11.24 -8.82
C GLN A 121 -0.96 -10.41 -8.85
N ILE A 122 -1.01 -9.19 -9.39
CA ILE A 122 0.14 -8.26 -9.37
C ILE A 122 0.50 -7.90 -7.93
N PHE A 123 -0.49 -7.57 -7.09
CA PHE A 123 -0.25 -7.31 -5.67
C PHE A 123 0.33 -8.54 -4.95
N SER A 124 -0.18 -9.73 -5.27
CA SER A 124 0.37 -10.98 -4.73
C SER A 124 1.83 -11.16 -5.09
N ALA A 125 2.21 -10.91 -6.34
CA ALA A 125 3.59 -11.02 -6.78
C ALA A 125 4.51 -10.01 -6.06
N PHE A 126 4.07 -8.77 -5.91
CA PHE A 126 4.82 -7.70 -5.24
C PHE A 126 5.00 -7.97 -3.73
N PHE A 127 3.94 -8.25 -2.99
CA PHE A 127 4.02 -8.50 -1.55
C PHE A 127 4.72 -9.82 -1.21
N ASN A 128 4.62 -10.83 -2.05
CA ASN A 128 5.41 -12.06 -1.91
C ASN A 128 6.91 -11.79 -2.12
N TRP A 129 7.26 -10.91 -3.04
CA TRP A 129 8.65 -10.47 -3.22
C TRP A 129 9.14 -9.69 -2.00
N LEU A 130 8.39 -8.68 -1.53
CA LEU A 130 8.74 -7.93 -0.32
C LEU A 130 8.98 -8.84 0.90
N GLN A 131 8.14 -9.86 1.08
CA GLN A 131 8.29 -10.81 2.18
C GLN A 131 9.54 -11.69 2.02
N ARG A 132 9.85 -12.15 0.81
CA ARG A 132 11.08 -12.93 0.54
C ARG A 132 12.35 -12.14 0.76
N GLU A 133 12.34 -10.86 0.43
CA GLU A 133 13.45 -9.93 0.70
C GLU A 133 13.48 -9.46 2.17
N SER A 134 12.60 -9.97 3.02
CA SER A 134 12.47 -9.57 4.44
C SER A 134 12.22 -8.08 4.65
N LEU A 135 11.61 -7.42 3.66
CA LEU A 135 11.24 -6.01 3.70
C LEU A 135 9.90 -5.78 4.41
N ILE A 136 9.10 -6.82 4.56
CA ILE A 136 7.87 -6.84 5.36
C ILE A 136 7.79 -8.15 6.18
N GLU A 137 7.23 -8.06 7.38
CA GLU A 137 7.04 -9.24 8.24
C GLU A 137 5.82 -10.06 7.81
N ARG A 138 4.73 -9.39 7.46
CA ARG A 138 3.44 -10.00 7.14
C ARG A 138 3.00 -9.66 5.73
N ASN A 139 2.61 -10.69 4.98
CA ASN A 139 2.07 -10.52 3.64
C ASN A 139 0.57 -10.21 3.68
N PRO A 140 0.13 -8.99 3.31
CA PRO A 140 -1.29 -8.63 3.36
C PRO A 140 -2.14 -9.39 2.34
N VAL A 141 -1.54 -9.92 1.29
CA VAL A 141 -2.26 -10.65 0.22
C VAL A 141 -2.54 -12.10 0.62
N ALA A 142 -1.83 -12.67 1.60
CA ALA A 142 -2.03 -14.07 2.02
C ALA A 142 -3.50 -14.39 2.35
N ASN A 143 -4.21 -13.42 2.95
CA ASN A 143 -5.63 -13.54 3.32
C ASN A 143 -6.59 -12.87 2.33
N LEU A 144 -6.07 -12.43 1.18
CA LEU A 144 -6.86 -11.86 0.09
C LEU A 144 -7.22 -12.97 -0.90
N GLY A 145 -8.39 -13.59 -0.70
CA GLY A 145 -8.85 -14.67 -1.56
C GLY A 145 -8.98 -14.27 -3.04
N PRO A 146 -9.04 -15.23 -3.96
CA PRO A 146 -9.21 -14.96 -5.38
C PRO A 146 -10.58 -14.32 -5.67
N ILE A 147 -10.61 -13.43 -6.67
CA ILE A 147 -11.86 -12.83 -7.15
C ILE A 147 -12.50 -13.80 -8.14
N LYS A 148 -13.73 -14.23 -7.84
CA LYS A 148 -14.46 -15.15 -8.71
C LYS A 148 -14.88 -14.41 -9.99
N CYS A 149 -14.31 -14.84 -11.12
CA CYS A 149 -14.67 -14.31 -12.43
C CYS A 149 -15.71 -15.25 -13.09
N ALA A 150 -16.79 -14.71 -13.64
CA ALA A 150 -17.68 -15.47 -14.48
C ALA A 150 -16.91 -15.98 -15.70
N LYS A 151 -16.87 -17.30 -15.94
CA LYS A 151 -16.27 -17.87 -17.13
C LYS A 151 -17.08 -17.39 -18.35
N LYS A 152 -16.54 -16.46 -19.14
CA LYS A 152 -17.08 -16.21 -20.49
C LYS A 152 -16.93 -17.51 -21.27
N ARG A 153 -18.03 -18.13 -21.66
CA ARG A 153 -17.99 -19.21 -22.65
C ARG A 153 -17.35 -18.62 -23.91
N LYS A 154 -16.22 -19.16 -24.35
CA LYS A 154 -15.73 -18.90 -25.70
C LYS A 154 -16.84 -19.35 -26.65
N GLN A 155 -17.43 -18.44 -27.41
CA GLN A 155 -18.18 -18.83 -28.60
C GLN A 155 -17.18 -19.52 -29.55
N ILE A 156 -17.32 -20.82 -29.69
CA ILE A 156 -16.63 -21.58 -30.72
C ILE A 156 -17.43 -21.21 -31.96
N TYR A 157 -16.84 -20.38 -32.84
CA TYR A 157 -17.37 -20.20 -34.18
C TYR A 157 -17.31 -21.57 -34.88
N SER A 158 -18.49 -22.10 -35.23
CA SER A 158 -18.60 -23.30 -36.02
C SER A 158 -18.12 -22.97 -37.44
N GLU A 159 -17.30 -23.85 -38.05
CA GLU A 159 -16.77 -23.69 -39.40
C GLU A 159 -17.83 -23.71 -40.52
N THR A 160 -19.11 -23.63 -40.16
CA THR A 160 -20.26 -23.67 -41.09
C THR A 160 -20.78 -22.29 -41.51
N ASP A 161 -20.14 -21.19 -41.12
CA ASP A 161 -20.53 -19.83 -41.53
C ASP A 161 -19.59 -19.23 -42.59
N ILE A 162 -19.22 -20.02 -43.59
CA ILE A 162 -18.57 -19.55 -44.83
C ILE A 162 -19.53 -19.70 -45.97
#